data_15d366d0b0aa57c6605af6124366d75b
#
_entry.id   15d366d0b0aa57c6605af6124366d75b
#
_cell.length_a   1.000
_cell.length_b   1.000
_cell.length_c   1.000
_cell.angle_alpha   90.00
_cell.angle_beta   90.00
_cell.angle_gamma   90.00
#
_symmetry.space_group_name_H-M   'P 1'
#
loop_
_entity.id
_entity.type
_entity.pdbx_description
1 polymer ?
#
loop_
_entity_poly.entity_id
_entity_poly.type
_entity_poly.pdbx_seq_one_letter_code
_entity_poly.pdbx_strand_id
1 'polypeptide(L)'
;MNRRTAALIAAFIVATATAAFAHRASPFASTPATVPQAGPEHARLTAMAGTWDVELSFWFQPGNPPITTKGTSTIRSLLGGLFIEEKIEGTLNGTPFTTLAWTGFDTSTHHYEATRIASTNTIRIAETGDYDPKTNRFELKAEYPMGADTWQQRTVIEVTSADKMTASSYLSFGGVPEWKGVEIKYTRRAK
;
A
#
# COMPACT_ATOMS: atom_id res chain seq x y z
N MET A 1 -100.41 -9.04 -3.11
CA MET A 1 -99.58 -8.26 -4.06
C MET A 1 -98.15 -8.63 -3.86
N ASN A 2 -97.69 -9.46 -4.74
CA ASN A 2 -96.35 -10.12 -4.66
C ASN A 2 -95.29 -9.26 -5.28
N ARG A 3 -94.16 -9.08 -4.60
CA ARG A 3 -92.93 -8.67 -5.22
C ARG A 3 -91.85 -9.68 -4.84
N ARG A 4 -91.48 -10.47 -5.85
CA ARG A 4 -90.35 -11.39 -5.81
C ARG A 4 -89.07 -10.59 -5.98
N THR A 5 -88.19 -10.62 -5.00
CA THR A 5 -86.85 -10.08 -5.09
C THR A 5 -85.89 -11.19 -5.47
N ALA A 6 -85.31 -11.07 -6.69
CA ALA A 6 -84.28 -11.99 -7.15
C ALA A 6 -82.92 -11.53 -6.55
N ALA A 7 -82.30 -12.43 -5.82
CA ALA A 7 -80.94 -12.21 -5.34
C ALA A 7 -79.94 -12.66 -6.43
N LEU A 8 -79.15 -11.72 -6.92
CA LEU A 8 -78.00 -11.97 -7.79
C LEU A 8 -76.78 -12.32 -6.93
N ILE A 9 -76.34 -13.58 -7.02
CA ILE A 9 -75.07 -14.00 -6.43
C ILE A 9 -73.95 -13.67 -7.45
N ALA A 10 -73.17 -12.64 -7.13
CA ALA A 10 -71.94 -12.34 -7.86
C ALA A 10 -70.80 -13.21 -7.34
N ALA A 11 -70.36 -14.16 -8.14
CA ALA A 11 -69.19 -14.96 -7.86
C ALA A 11 -67.92 -14.15 -8.15
N PHE A 12 -67.19 -13.81 -7.10
CA PHE A 12 -65.85 -13.19 -7.20
C PHE A 12 -64.81 -14.30 -7.50
N ILE A 13 -64.34 -14.38 -8.70
CA ILE A 13 -63.16 -15.20 -9.06
C ILE A 13 -61.92 -14.42 -8.63
N VAL A 14 -61.30 -14.80 -7.51
CA VAL A 14 -59.99 -14.29 -7.12
C VAL A 14 -58.93 -15.03 -7.96
N ALA A 15 -58.45 -14.39 -9.00
CA ALA A 15 -57.28 -14.87 -9.74
C ALA A 15 -56.02 -14.57 -8.91
N THR A 16 -55.45 -15.58 -8.23
CA THR A 16 -54.15 -15.51 -7.60
C THR A 16 -53.09 -15.53 -8.68
N ALA A 17 -52.60 -14.37 -9.04
CA ALA A 17 -51.38 -14.23 -9.85
C ALA A 17 -50.17 -14.64 -8.99
N THR A 18 -49.71 -15.88 -9.12
CA THR A 18 -48.39 -16.29 -8.62
C THR A 18 -47.31 -15.64 -9.47
N ALA A 19 -46.79 -14.49 -9.00
CA ALA A 19 -45.60 -13.90 -9.58
C ALA A 19 -44.43 -14.85 -9.30
N ALA A 20 -44.00 -15.60 -10.33
CA ALA A 20 -42.76 -16.33 -10.31
C ALA A 20 -41.62 -15.31 -10.29
N PHE A 21 -41.04 -15.08 -9.11
CA PHE A 21 -39.76 -14.39 -8.99
C PHE A 21 -38.69 -15.27 -9.65
N ALA A 22 -38.41 -15.01 -10.92
CA ALA A 22 -37.23 -15.57 -11.56
C ALA A 22 -36.03 -14.97 -10.79
N HIS A 23 -35.39 -15.79 -9.95
CA HIS A 23 -34.11 -15.47 -9.38
C HIS A 23 -33.15 -15.28 -10.56
N ARG A 24 -32.89 -14.03 -10.95
CA ARG A 24 -31.76 -13.73 -11.78
C ARG A 24 -30.54 -14.21 -11.02
N ALA A 25 -29.87 -15.23 -11.52
CA ALA A 25 -28.55 -15.63 -11.02
C ALA A 25 -27.70 -14.36 -10.96
N SER A 26 -27.17 -14.10 -9.77
CA SER A 26 -26.25 -12.98 -9.57
C SER A 26 -25.12 -13.11 -10.60
N PRO A 27 -24.75 -12.03 -11.34
CA PRO A 27 -23.60 -12.09 -12.23
C PRO A 27 -22.28 -12.31 -11.46
N PHE A 28 -22.34 -12.33 -10.12
CA PHE A 28 -21.27 -12.73 -9.20
C PHE A 28 -21.37 -14.21 -8.80
N ALA A 29 -21.97 -15.08 -9.66
CA ALA A 29 -21.91 -16.52 -9.48
C ALA A 29 -20.42 -16.94 -9.51
N SER A 30 -19.89 -17.01 -8.34
CA SER A 30 -18.67 -17.56 -7.79
C SER A 30 -17.91 -18.52 -8.73
N THR A 31 -17.04 -17.97 -9.56
CA THR A 31 -15.76 -18.64 -9.79
C THR A 31 -15.07 -18.68 -8.41
N PRO A 32 -14.60 -19.83 -7.91
CA PRO A 32 -13.81 -19.86 -6.70
C PRO A 32 -12.68 -18.85 -6.85
N ALA A 33 -12.63 -17.84 -5.97
CA ALA A 33 -11.55 -16.88 -6.01
C ALA A 33 -10.25 -17.68 -5.81
N THR A 34 -9.44 -17.78 -6.86
CA THR A 34 -8.11 -18.35 -6.74
C THR A 34 -7.33 -17.43 -5.83
N VAL A 35 -6.92 -17.94 -4.66
CA VAL A 35 -6.05 -17.18 -3.75
C VAL A 35 -4.77 -16.85 -4.52
N PRO A 36 -4.38 -15.56 -4.62
CA PRO A 36 -3.15 -15.19 -5.28
C PRO A 36 -1.96 -15.92 -4.67
N GLN A 37 -1.05 -16.40 -5.51
CA GLN A 37 0.17 -17.06 -5.08
C GLN A 37 1.34 -16.08 -5.20
N ALA A 38 2.22 -16.07 -4.20
CA ALA A 38 3.44 -15.27 -4.25
C ALA A 38 4.36 -15.78 -5.39
N GLY A 39 4.76 -14.88 -6.27
CA GLY A 39 5.66 -15.14 -7.40
C GLY A 39 7.08 -14.59 -7.16
N PRO A 40 7.94 -14.60 -8.19
CA PRO A 40 9.31 -14.11 -8.11
C PRO A 40 9.43 -12.65 -7.63
N GLU A 41 8.50 -11.79 -8.02
CA GLU A 41 8.42 -10.38 -7.64
C GLU A 41 8.22 -10.24 -6.13
N HIS A 42 7.32 -11.04 -5.58
CA HIS A 42 7.05 -11.10 -4.14
C HIS A 42 8.24 -11.70 -3.36
N ALA A 43 8.95 -12.68 -3.96
CA ALA A 43 10.12 -13.28 -3.34
C ALA A 43 11.25 -12.25 -3.11
N ARG A 44 11.40 -11.25 -3.99
CA ARG A 44 12.35 -10.14 -3.81
C ARG A 44 12.01 -9.30 -2.58
N LEU A 45 10.73 -9.03 -2.35
CA LEU A 45 10.28 -8.30 -1.15
C LEU A 45 10.52 -9.12 0.12
N THR A 46 10.12 -10.38 0.13
CA THR A 46 10.23 -11.25 1.31
C THR A 46 11.67 -11.58 1.66
N ALA A 47 12.61 -11.51 0.72
CA ALA A 47 14.04 -11.62 0.99
C ALA A 47 14.58 -10.50 1.90
N MET A 48 13.92 -9.35 1.93
CA MET A 48 14.25 -8.26 2.84
C MET A 48 13.75 -8.48 4.28
N ALA A 49 12.90 -9.47 4.54
CA ALA A 49 12.35 -9.73 5.87
C ALA A 49 13.47 -9.99 6.90
N GLY A 50 13.33 -9.39 8.08
CA GLY A 50 14.30 -9.50 9.18
C GLY A 50 14.33 -8.26 10.04
N THR A 51 15.27 -8.23 10.98
CA THR A 51 15.56 -7.06 11.84
C THR A 51 16.87 -6.43 11.38
N TRP A 52 16.86 -5.12 11.30
CA TRP A 52 17.94 -4.32 10.76
C TRP A 52 18.32 -3.19 11.71
N ASP A 53 19.61 -2.97 11.91
CA ASP A 53 20.10 -1.70 12.44
C ASP A 53 20.09 -0.70 11.29
N VAL A 54 19.57 0.50 11.55
CA VAL A 54 19.47 1.55 10.54
C VAL A 54 20.19 2.81 10.98
N GLU A 55 20.90 3.43 10.02
CA GLU A 55 21.37 4.81 10.11
C GLU A 55 20.52 5.66 9.18
N LEU A 56 19.85 6.68 9.74
CA LEU A 56 18.94 7.55 9.03
C LEU A 56 19.55 8.94 8.92
N SER A 57 19.58 9.49 7.71
CA SER A 57 20.03 10.86 7.43
C SER A 57 18.90 11.65 6.79
N PHE A 58 18.61 12.85 7.32
CA PHE A 58 17.49 13.71 6.89
C PHE A 58 18.04 15.06 6.41
N TRP A 59 17.73 15.44 5.17
CA TRP A 59 18.02 16.74 4.58
C TRP A 59 16.71 17.53 4.46
N PHE A 60 16.48 18.47 5.37
CA PHE A 60 15.25 19.28 5.39
C PHE A 60 15.23 20.38 4.31
N GLN A 61 16.41 20.71 3.78
CA GLN A 61 16.57 21.70 2.72
C GLN A 61 17.74 21.33 1.80
N PRO A 62 17.68 21.70 0.51
CA PRO A 62 18.81 21.55 -0.41
C PRO A 62 20.07 22.25 0.13
N GLY A 63 21.22 21.57 0.02
CA GLY A 63 22.52 22.15 0.37
C GLY A 63 22.87 22.16 1.86
N ASN A 64 21.94 21.90 2.76
CA ASN A 64 22.23 21.79 4.18
C ASN A 64 22.83 20.43 4.54
N PRO A 65 23.67 20.33 5.58
CA PRO A 65 24.12 19.04 6.09
C PRO A 65 22.92 18.25 6.66
N PRO A 66 22.97 16.91 6.59
CA PRO A 66 21.91 16.09 7.16
C PRO A 66 21.95 16.04 8.69
N ILE A 67 20.78 15.82 9.29
CA ILE A 67 20.69 15.33 10.65
C ILE A 67 20.71 13.80 10.58
N THR A 68 21.69 13.19 11.24
CA THR A 68 21.86 11.74 11.24
C THR A 68 21.51 11.14 12.59
N THR A 69 20.78 10.04 12.58
CA THR A 69 20.40 9.29 13.78
C THR A 69 20.41 7.79 13.51
N LYS A 70 20.32 7.00 14.58
CA LYS A 70 20.24 5.55 14.49
C LYS A 70 18.86 5.06 14.93
N GLY A 71 18.48 3.90 14.42
CA GLY A 71 17.21 3.27 14.75
C GLY A 71 17.21 1.78 14.45
N THR A 72 16.03 1.22 14.45
CA THR A 72 15.79 -0.18 14.10
C THR A 72 14.70 -0.26 13.06
N SER A 73 14.88 -1.09 12.05
CA SER A 73 13.82 -1.49 11.11
C SER A 73 13.49 -2.96 11.32
N THR A 74 12.20 -3.28 11.36
CA THR A 74 11.70 -4.65 11.36
C THR A 74 10.86 -4.82 10.09
N ILE A 75 11.25 -5.75 9.23
CA ILE A 75 10.54 -6.10 8.00
C ILE A 75 9.94 -7.48 8.16
N ARG A 76 8.62 -7.60 7.96
CA ARG A 76 7.87 -8.85 8.07
C ARG A 76 7.14 -9.17 6.78
N SER A 77 7.13 -10.46 6.42
CA SER A 77 6.29 -10.98 5.35
C SER A 77 4.85 -11.08 5.83
N LEU A 78 3.89 -10.66 5.00
CA LEU A 78 2.46 -10.68 5.27
C LEU A 78 1.73 -11.50 4.21
N LEU A 79 0.54 -12.01 4.58
CA LEU A 79 -0.45 -12.61 3.67
C LEU A 79 0.17 -13.69 2.75
N GLY A 80 0.97 -14.60 3.33
CA GLY A 80 1.59 -15.68 2.57
C GLY A 80 2.69 -15.22 1.61
N GLY A 81 3.32 -14.08 1.85
CA GLY A 81 4.41 -13.53 1.05
C GLY A 81 3.99 -12.52 -0.01
N LEU A 82 2.70 -12.19 -0.12
CA LEU A 82 2.21 -11.21 -1.10
C LEU A 82 2.66 -9.77 -0.79
N PHE A 83 2.89 -9.47 0.50
CA PHE A 83 3.31 -8.14 0.97
C PHE A 83 4.42 -8.26 2.00
N ILE A 84 5.11 -7.16 2.21
CA ILE A 84 5.93 -6.93 3.40
C ILE A 84 5.38 -5.73 4.16
N GLU A 85 5.55 -5.77 5.48
CA GLU A 85 5.41 -4.61 6.36
C GLU A 85 6.78 -4.24 6.87
N GLU A 86 7.14 -2.98 6.78
CA GLU A 86 8.30 -2.40 7.43
C GLU A 86 7.88 -1.46 8.55
N LYS A 87 8.45 -1.64 9.73
CA LYS A 87 8.37 -0.71 10.85
C LYS A 87 9.76 -0.17 11.15
N ILE A 88 9.95 1.16 11.04
CA ILE A 88 11.17 1.84 11.46
C ILE A 88 10.89 2.60 12.76
N GLU A 89 11.75 2.44 13.75
CA GLU A 89 11.73 3.16 15.02
C GLU A 89 13.07 3.86 15.23
N GLY A 90 13.01 5.13 15.58
CA GLY A 90 14.20 5.94 15.79
C GLY A 90 13.89 7.20 16.61
N THR A 91 14.87 8.10 16.67
CA THR A 91 14.70 9.43 17.28
C THR A 91 15.13 10.49 16.28
N LEU A 92 14.46 11.62 16.26
CA LEU A 92 14.84 12.79 15.49
C LEU A 92 14.89 13.99 16.44
N ASN A 93 16.07 14.59 16.59
CA ASN A 93 16.30 15.65 17.59
C ASN A 93 15.84 15.28 19.01
N GLY A 94 16.08 14.02 19.41
CA GLY A 94 15.66 13.51 20.72
C GLY A 94 14.20 13.09 20.83
N THR A 95 13.38 13.34 19.81
CA THR A 95 11.97 12.94 19.81
C THR A 95 11.80 11.59 19.12
N PRO A 96 11.19 10.58 19.78
CA PRO A 96 10.91 9.30 19.15
C PRO A 96 9.96 9.44 17.96
N PHE A 97 10.23 8.67 16.91
CA PHE A 97 9.32 8.55 15.78
C PHE A 97 9.19 7.08 15.34
N THR A 98 8.08 6.81 14.67
CA THR A 98 7.80 5.52 14.02
C THR A 98 7.32 5.77 12.60
N THR A 99 7.84 4.98 11.67
CA THR A 99 7.33 4.91 10.29
C THR A 99 6.84 3.48 10.03
N LEU A 100 5.68 3.37 9.37
CA LEU A 100 5.13 2.12 8.87
C LEU A 100 5.03 2.19 7.35
N ALA A 101 5.41 1.12 6.68
CA ALA A 101 5.23 0.96 5.25
C ALA A 101 4.74 -0.44 4.92
N TRP A 102 3.86 -0.55 3.92
CA TRP A 102 3.46 -1.81 3.31
C TRP A 102 3.84 -1.77 1.86
N THR A 103 4.50 -2.83 1.38
CA THR A 103 4.91 -2.93 -0.01
C THR A 103 4.47 -4.29 -0.57
N GLY A 104 3.90 -4.27 -1.76
CA GLY A 104 3.48 -5.45 -2.50
C GLY A 104 3.81 -5.31 -3.99
N PHE A 105 3.52 -6.37 -4.75
CA PHE A 105 3.56 -6.34 -6.20
C PHE A 105 2.15 -6.59 -6.73
N ASP A 106 1.62 -5.65 -7.50
CA ASP A 106 0.33 -5.80 -8.16
C ASP A 106 0.50 -6.52 -9.49
N THR A 107 -0.02 -7.74 -9.56
CA THR A 107 0.05 -8.56 -10.77
C THR A 107 -0.84 -8.05 -11.90
N SER A 108 -1.77 -7.13 -11.65
CA SER A 108 -2.64 -6.54 -12.67
C SER A 108 -1.99 -5.36 -13.37
N THR A 109 -1.24 -4.55 -12.64
CA THR A 109 -0.51 -3.39 -13.16
C THR A 109 0.94 -3.71 -13.48
N HIS A 110 1.46 -4.85 -12.95
CA HIS A 110 2.85 -5.26 -13.03
C HIS A 110 3.84 -4.27 -12.37
N HIS A 111 3.38 -3.56 -11.33
CA HIS A 111 4.20 -2.62 -10.57
C HIS A 111 4.31 -3.00 -9.09
N TYR A 112 5.39 -2.56 -8.46
CA TYR A 112 5.49 -2.52 -7.01
C TYR A 112 4.71 -1.31 -6.49
N GLU A 113 3.93 -1.53 -5.46
CA GLU A 113 3.15 -0.49 -4.78
C GLU A 113 3.53 -0.45 -3.31
N ALA A 114 3.73 0.76 -2.80
CA ALA A 114 4.00 0.98 -1.40
C ALA A 114 3.08 2.06 -0.81
N THR A 115 2.76 1.89 0.45
CA THR A 115 2.09 2.94 1.25
C THR A 115 2.90 3.17 2.51
N ARG A 116 3.19 4.44 2.79
CA ARG A 116 3.97 4.85 3.95
C ARG A 116 3.23 5.89 4.78
N ILE A 117 3.30 5.73 6.11
CA ILE A 117 2.83 6.71 7.11
C ILE A 117 3.91 6.88 8.18
N ALA A 118 3.92 8.04 8.84
CA ALA A 118 4.88 8.33 9.90
C ALA A 118 4.21 9.06 11.06
N SER A 119 4.68 8.83 12.29
CA SER A 119 4.19 9.52 13.49
C SER A 119 4.52 11.02 13.53
N THR A 120 5.34 11.51 12.61
CA THR A 120 5.78 12.91 12.53
C THR A 120 4.85 13.81 11.72
N ASN A 121 3.87 13.23 11.00
CA ASN A 121 2.90 13.96 10.20
C ASN A 121 1.63 13.12 9.97
N THR A 122 0.64 13.68 9.28
CA THR A 122 -0.64 13.01 8.96
C THR A 122 -0.75 12.61 7.48
N ILE A 123 0.35 12.66 6.74
CA ILE A 123 0.38 12.40 5.31
C ILE A 123 0.52 10.90 5.07
N ARG A 124 -0.27 10.37 4.15
CA ARG A 124 -0.10 9.04 3.57
C ARG A 124 0.57 9.19 2.21
N ILE A 125 1.76 8.63 2.07
CA ILE A 125 2.48 8.59 0.80
C ILE A 125 2.18 7.26 0.13
N ALA A 126 1.63 7.30 -1.09
CA ALA A 126 1.43 6.14 -1.93
C ALA A 126 2.41 6.20 -3.09
N GLU A 127 3.21 5.17 -3.24
CA GLU A 127 4.30 5.09 -4.22
C GLU A 127 4.04 3.91 -5.17
N THR A 128 4.38 4.08 -6.44
CA THR A 128 4.36 3.01 -7.44
C THR A 128 5.63 3.03 -8.27
N GLY A 129 6.08 1.87 -8.75
CA GLY A 129 7.29 1.78 -9.58
C GLY A 129 7.77 0.37 -9.83
N ASP A 130 9.05 0.25 -10.20
CA ASP A 130 9.60 -0.95 -10.78
C ASP A 130 10.90 -1.41 -10.10
N TYR A 131 11.27 -2.65 -10.40
CA TYR A 131 12.55 -3.24 -10.03
C TYR A 131 13.41 -3.46 -11.26
N ASP A 132 14.66 -2.99 -11.22
CA ASP A 132 15.66 -3.27 -12.22
C ASP A 132 16.56 -4.43 -11.75
N PRO A 133 16.49 -5.61 -12.40
CA PRO A 133 17.31 -6.75 -12.02
C PRO A 133 18.80 -6.59 -12.34
N LYS A 134 19.18 -5.65 -13.22
CA LYS A 134 20.57 -5.42 -13.59
C LYS A 134 21.33 -4.68 -12.49
N THR A 135 20.63 -3.82 -11.78
CA THR A 135 21.19 -2.99 -10.71
C THR A 135 20.75 -3.43 -9.32
N ASN A 136 19.86 -4.44 -9.22
CA ASN A 136 19.22 -4.90 -7.98
C ASN A 136 18.57 -3.75 -7.20
N ARG A 137 17.77 -2.95 -7.91
CA ARG A 137 17.27 -1.67 -7.45
C ARG A 137 15.76 -1.54 -7.70
N PHE A 138 15.02 -1.10 -6.69
CA PHE A 138 13.66 -0.61 -6.84
C PHE A 138 13.69 0.91 -7.01
N GLU A 139 12.86 1.44 -7.90
CA GLU A 139 12.58 2.85 -8.00
C GLU A 139 11.07 3.07 -7.96
N LEU A 140 10.60 3.75 -6.92
CA LEU A 140 9.19 4.07 -6.70
C LEU A 140 9.00 5.58 -6.73
N LYS A 141 7.81 6.02 -7.19
CA LYS A 141 7.46 7.44 -7.29
C LYS A 141 6.12 7.71 -6.64
N ALA A 142 6.02 8.87 -6.04
CA ALA A 142 4.79 9.40 -5.47
C ALA A 142 4.60 10.87 -5.82
N GLU A 143 3.35 11.28 -5.87
CA GLU A 143 2.94 12.68 -5.87
C GLU A 143 1.88 12.85 -4.79
N TYR A 144 2.05 13.85 -3.91
CA TYR A 144 1.13 14.06 -2.81
C TYR A 144 1.06 15.54 -2.39
N PRO A 145 -0.09 16.01 -1.91
CA PRO A 145 -0.22 17.36 -1.39
C PRO A 145 0.49 17.50 -0.04
N MET A 146 1.22 18.59 0.16
CA MET A 146 1.79 18.96 1.45
C MET A 146 1.76 20.48 1.61
N GLY A 147 0.86 20.98 2.47
CA GLY A 147 0.57 22.42 2.57
C GLY A 147 -0.14 22.93 1.32
N ALA A 148 0.40 23.99 0.72
CA ALA A 148 -0.11 24.59 -0.51
C ALA A 148 0.51 23.98 -1.78
N ASP A 149 1.52 23.13 -1.64
CA ASP A 149 2.30 22.59 -2.74
C ASP A 149 1.96 21.12 -3.01
N THR A 150 2.21 20.71 -4.26
CA THR A 150 2.27 19.30 -4.64
C THR A 150 3.73 18.86 -4.62
N TRP A 151 4.01 17.88 -3.78
CA TRP A 151 5.33 17.29 -3.63
C TRP A 151 5.47 16.05 -4.49
N GLN A 152 6.64 15.94 -5.11
CA GLN A 152 7.05 14.74 -5.83
C GLN A 152 8.14 14.04 -5.03
N GLN A 153 8.05 12.73 -4.95
CA GLN A 153 9.02 11.89 -4.29
C GLN A 153 9.45 10.75 -5.21
N ARG A 154 10.75 10.49 -5.24
CA ARG A 154 11.33 9.34 -5.89
C ARG A 154 12.15 8.57 -4.85
N THR A 155 11.71 7.35 -4.55
CA THR A 155 12.37 6.47 -3.58
C THR A 155 13.14 5.40 -4.34
N VAL A 156 14.41 5.25 -3.97
CA VAL A 156 15.33 4.27 -4.54
C VAL A 156 15.78 3.33 -3.44
N ILE A 157 15.54 2.02 -3.61
CA ILE A 157 16.01 0.99 -2.70
C ILE A 157 17.04 0.13 -3.44
N GLU A 158 18.27 0.13 -2.96
CA GLU A 158 19.37 -0.66 -3.51
C GLU A 158 19.73 -1.80 -2.55
N VAL A 159 19.56 -3.04 -2.98
CA VAL A 159 19.93 -4.23 -2.21
C VAL A 159 21.33 -4.64 -2.61
N THR A 160 22.33 -4.29 -1.80
CA THR A 160 23.74 -4.53 -2.12
C THR A 160 24.20 -5.94 -1.72
N SER A 161 23.56 -6.54 -0.72
CA SER A 161 23.77 -7.92 -0.28
C SER A 161 22.57 -8.43 0.54
N ALA A 162 22.61 -9.69 0.95
CA ALA A 162 21.63 -10.25 1.87
C ALA A 162 21.55 -9.47 3.21
N ASP A 163 22.62 -8.78 3.59
CA ASP A 163 22.78 -8.14 4.88
C ASP A 163 22.93 -6.61 4.81
N LYS A 164 22.89 -6.05 3.61
CA LYS A 164 23.01 -4.60 3.40
C LYS A 164 22.10 -4.09 2.30
N MET A 165 21.38 -3.02 2.59
CA MET A 165 20.62 -2.25 1.61
C MET A 165 20.62 -0.77 1.97
N THR A 166 20.27 0.09 1.02
CA THR A 166 20.12 1.53 1.19
C THR A 166 18.80 1.96 0.57
N ALA A 167 18.00 2.75 1.29
CA ALA A 167 16.85 3.44 0.74
C ALA A 167 17.11 4.94 0.74
N SER A 168 16.93 5.60 -0.41
CA SER A 168 17.08 7.04 -0.58
C SER A 168 15.81 7.64 -1.15
N SER A 169 15.24 8.64 -0.49
CA SER A 169 14.10 9.40 -1.01
C SER A 169 14.58 10.77 -1.47
N TYR A 170 14.26 11.08 -2.71
CA TYR A 170 14.53 12.36 -3.35
C TYR A 170 13.22 13.13 -3.47
N LEU A 171 13.24 14.40 -3.15
CA LEU A 171 12.07 15.26 -3.03
C LEU A 171 12.19 16.43 -4.02
N SER A 172 11.05 16.90 -4.55
CA SER A 172 10.94 18.17 -5.28
C SER A 172 9.53 18.75 -5.12
N PHE A 173 9.39 20.06 -5.20
CA PHE A 173 8.11 20.77 -5.20
C PHE A 173 8.27 22.17 -5.80
N GLY A 174 7.23 22.76 -6.34
CA GLY A 174 7.17 24.18 -6.70
C GLY A 174 8.30 24.68 -7.61
N GLY A 175 8.85 23.82 -8.49
CA GLY A 175 9.98 24.15 -9.35
C GLY A 175 11.36 24.08 -8.66
N VAL A 176 11.42 23.69 -7.39
CA VAL A 176 12.70 23.41 -6.69
C VAL A 176 13.30 22.14 -7.30
N PRO A 177 14.60 22.16 -7.69
CA PRO A 177 15.28 20.96 -8.17
C PRO A 177 15.22 19.81 -7.16
N GLU A 178 15.18 18.58 -7.66
CA GLU A 178 15.20 17.39 -6.81
C GLU A 178 16.42 17.38 -5.88
N TRP A 179 16.21 17.10 -4.59
CA TRP A 179 17.28 16.88 -3.61
C TRP A 179 17.04 15.63 -2.79
N LYS A 180 18.10 15.05 -2.24
CA LYS A 180 17.98 13.93 -1.32
C LYS A 180 17.37 14.45 -0.01
N GLY A 181 16.16 13.97 0.33
CA GLY A 181 15.48 14.33 1.58
C GLY A 181 15.76 13.34 2.70
N VAL A 182 15.87 12.04 2.35
CA VAL A 182 16.13 10.97 3.33
C VAL A 182 17.07 9.95 2.74
N GLU A 183 17.99 9.42 3.56
CA GLU A 183 18.76 8.21 3.27
C GLU A 183 18.72 7.30 4.49
N ILE A 184 18.49 6.02 4.27
CA ILE A 184 18.49 5.00 5.30
C ILE A 184 19.46 3.91 4.87
N LYS A 185 20.49 3.66 5.67
CA LYS A 185 21.42 2.55 5.48
C LYS A 185 21.05 1.44 6.44
N TYR A 186 20.85 0.25 5.90
CA TYR A 186 20.44 -0.92 6.65
C TYR A 186 21.60 -1.90 6.79
N THR A 187 21.78 -2.42 7.99
CA THR A 187 22.67 -3.54 8.29
C THR A 187 21.84 -4.60 9.01
N ARG A 188 21.75 -5.80 8.45
CA ARG A 188 20.96 -6.90 9.04
C ARG A 188 21.54 -7.30 10.39
N ARG A 189 20.70 -7.47 11.40
CA ARG A 189 21.10 -8.06 12.67
C ARG A 189 21.34 -9.56 12.51
N ALA A 190 22.45 -10.04 13.05
CA ALA A 190 22.62 -11.48 13.22
C ALA A 190 21.49 -12.04 14.09
N LYS A 191 21.07 -13.26 13.75
CA LYS A 191 20.07 -14.00 14.53
C LYS A 191 20.66 -14.48 15.83
#